data_0e39d8c9413a8213647f636c5063111b
#
_entry.id   0e39d8c9413a8213647f636c5063111b
#
_cell.length_a   1.000
_cell.length_b   1.000
_cell.length_c   1.000
_cell.angle_alpha   90.00
_cell.angle_beta   90.00
_cell.angle_gamma   90.00
#
_symmetry.space_group_name_H-M   'P 1'
#
loop_
_entity.id
_entity.type
_entity.pdbx_description
1 polymer ?
#
loop_
_entity_poly.entity_id
_entity_poly.type
_entity_poly.pdbx_seq_one_letter_code
_entity_poly.pdbx_strand_id
1 'polypeptide(L)'
;QINGDQILPIGAEKVNRFFDGDLNKAYSDRITAAVDPFNTLAIWLYPSKDNANTTGICDKLLIYNYVTQKWSVAKVKASQIFKQFVVANTVELMDIISENLDDINISLDTAFWTTGHLYLGAIDENFKAAIFSGKTLEAELETKEQEIFPGLRANVTGIRPIVDASANVTIKTRDKLADTVTTSASSSMNDTGINPVRQSGRYFRANVKIPAESIWTNAQGIDLTASQGGSR
;
A
#
# COMPACT_ATOMS: atom_id res chain seq x y z
N GLN A 1 5.15 -21.33 1.58
CA GLN A 1 6.06 -21.42 2.75
C GLN A 1 6.42 -22.89 2.98
N ILE A 2 7.70 -23.13 3.17
CA ILE A 2 8.20 -24.47 3.51
C ILE A 2 8.42 -24.47 5.03
N ASN A 3 7.79 -25.43 5.72
CA ASN A 3 7.93 -25.64 7.15
C ASN A 3 8.26 -27.12 7.39
N GLY A 4 9.55 -27.43 7.55
CA GLY A 4 10.03 -28.81 7.53
C GLY A 4 9.72 -29.49 6.19
N ASP A 5 9.02 -30.62 6.21
CA ASP A 5 8.63 -31.37 5.01
C ASP A 5 7.30 -30.92 4.39
N GLN A 6 6.66 -29.89 4.96
CA GLN A 6 5.35 -29.42 4.47
C GLN A 6 5.46 -28.14 3.66
N ILE A 7 4.78 -28.12 2.51
CA ILE A 7 4.58 -26.92 1.69
C ILE A 7 3.21 -26.34 2.01
N LEU A 8 3.19 -25.19 2.67
CA LEU A 8 1.95 -24.50 3.02
C LEU A 8 1.69 -23.34 2.04
N PRO A 9 0.45 -23.23 1.50
CA PRO A 9 0.08 -22.07 0.69
C PRO A 9 0.03 -20.82 1.56
N ILE A 10 0.64 -19.72 1.10
CA ILE A 10 0.67 -18.43 1.82
C ILE A 10 -0.42 -17.48 1.32
N GLY A 11 -0.87 -17.62 0.08
CA GLY A 11 -1.84 -16.73 -0.58
C GLY A 11 -3.27 -17.28 -0.61
N ALA A 12 -3.67 -18.13 0.36
CA ALA A 12 -4.92 -18.87 0.34
C ALA A 12 -6.13 -18.01 -0.10
N GLU A 13 -6.86 -18.52 -1.10
CA GLU A 13 -8.12 -18.03 -1.67
C GLU A 13 -8.16 -16.57 -2.15
N LYS A 14 -7.99 -15.58 -1.25
CA LYS A 14 -8.21 -14.15 -1.59
C LYS A 14 -7.09 -13.59 -2.42
N VAL A 15 -5.86 -13.79 -1.99
CA VAL A 15 -4.68 -13.21 -2.64
C VAL A 15 -4.40 -13.92 -3.95
N ASN A 16 -4.52 -15.25 -3.98
CA ASN A 16 -4.37 -16.01 -5.21
C ASN A 16 -5.41 -15.60 -6.26
N ARG A 17 -6.67 -15.39 -5.85
CA ARG A 17 -7.73 -14.93 -6.75
C ARG A 17 -7.46 -13.50 -7.25
N PHE A 18 -7.01 -12.61 -6.37
CA PHE A 18 -6.61 -11.25 -6.74
C PHE A 18 -5.48 -11.29 -7.76
N PHE A 19 -4.40 -11.99 -7.45
CA PHE A 19 -3.22 -12.08 -8.30
C PHE A 19 -3.55 -12.69 -9.67
N ASP A 20 -4.28 -13.82 -9.72
CA ASP A 20 -4.68 -14.48 -10.97
C ASP A 20 -5.62 -13.60 -11.81
N GLY A 21 -6.47 -12.82 -11.15
CA GLY A 21 -7.35 -11.85 -11.79
C GLY A 21 -6.64 -10.64 -12.37
N ASP A 22 -5.61 -10.16 -11.69
CA ASP A 22 -4.88 -8.94 -12.02
C ASP A 22 -3.66 -9.20 -12.94
N LEU A 23 -3.08 -10.39 -12.90
CA LEU A 23 -1.91 -10.77 -13.69
C LEU A 23 -2.20 -10.75 -15.20
N ASN A 24 -1.36 -10.05 -15.97
CA ASN A 24 -1.32 -10.16 -17.41
C ASN A 24 -0.58 -11.45 -17.82
N LYS A 25 -1.36 -12.50 -18.08
CA LYS A 25 -0.83 -13.86 -18.37
C LYS A 25 0.02 -13.93 -19.64
N ALA A 26 -0.13 -12.95 -20.55
CA ALA A 26 0.68 -12.90 -21.78
C ALA A 26 2.16 -12.62 -21.51
N TYR A 27 2.49 -12.07 -20.34
CA TYR A 27 3.84 -11.70 -19.94
C TYR A 27 4.23 -12.28 -18.58
N SER A 28 3.69 -13.44 -18.25
CA SER A 28 3.95 -14.11 -16.95
C SER A 28 5.42 -14.53 -16.77
N ASP A 29 6.15 -14.67 -17.87
CA ASP A 29 7.60 -14.95 -17.89
C ASP A 29 8.45 -13.81 -17.32
N ARG A 30 7.89 -12.61 -17.20
CA ARG A 30 8.59 -11.43 -16.67
C ARG A 30 8.43 -11.24 -15.16
N ILE A 31 7.75 -12.14 -14.47
CA ILE A 31 7.61 -12.08 -13.03
C ILE A 31 8.97 -12.29 -12.38
N THR A 32 9.38 -11.35 -11.55
CA THR A 32 10.60 -11.47 -10.74
C THR A 32 10.26 -11.36 -9.25
N ALA A 33 11.08 -11.99 -8.42
CA ALA A 33 10.85 -12.00 -6.98
C ALA A 33 12.13 -11.69 -6.22
N ALA A 34 11.99 -11.00 -5.11
CA ALA A 34 13.06 -10.73 -4.17
C ALA A 34 12.56 -10.86 -2.73
N VAL A 35 13.48 -11.14 -1.82
CA VAL A 35 13.19 -11.18 -0.39
C VAL A 35 14.03 -10.10 0.28
N ASP A 36 13.37 -9.26 1.06
CA ASP A 36 14.00 -8.31 1.95
C ASP A 36 13.94 -8.86 3.38
N PRO A 37 15.04 -9.45 3.88
CA PRO A 37 15.04 -10.04 5.20
C PRO A 37 15.06 -8.98 6.32
N PHE A 38 15.50 -7.77 6.03
CA PHE A 38 15.55 -6.69 7.02
C PHE A 38 14.14 -6.20 7.38
N ASN A 39 13.32 -5.96 6.37
CA ASN A 39 11.92 -5.56 6.56
C ASN A 39 10.94 -6.76 6.61
N THR A 40 11.47 -7.99 6.59
CA THR A 40 10.68 -9.23 6.65
C THR A 40 9.66 -9.37 5.51
N LEU A 41 10.05 -8.96 4.30
CA LEU A 41 9.19 -8.92 3.13
C LEU A 41 9.61 -9.94 2.06
N ALA A 42 8.63 -10.61 1.48
CA ALA A 42 8.75 -11.31 0.20
C ALA A 42 7.96 -10.52 -0.84
N ILE A 43 8.59 -10.22 -1.96
CA ILE A 43 8.06 -9.27 -2.95
C ILE A 43 8.10 -9.92 -4.32
N TRP A 44 7.01 -9.80 -5.07
CA TRP A 44 6.88 -10.23 -6.46
C TRP A 44 6.54 -9.02 -7.32
N LEU A 45 7.38 -8.74 -8.28
CA LEU A 45 7.14 -7.76 -9.33
C LEU A 45 6.47 -8.47 -10.49
N TYR A 46 5.35 -7.95 -10.98
CA TYR A 46 4.58 -8.59 -12.04
C TYR A 46 3.90 -7.57 -12.97
N PRO A 47 3.62 -7.94 -14.23
CA PRO A 47 2.83 -7.13 -15.15
C PRO A 47 1.34 -7.31 -14.87
N SER A 48 0.62 -6.20 -14.65
CA SER A 48 -0.82 -6.24 -14.41
C SER A 48 -1.64 -6.16 -15.70
N LYS A 49 -2.95 -6.38 -15.59
CA LYS A 49 -3.93 -6.17 -16.67
C LYS A 49 -4.38 -4.73 -16.83
N ASP A 50 -3.82 -3.79 -16.08
CA ASP A 50 -4.19 -2.40 -16.20
C ASP A 50 -4.01 -1.91 -17.66
N ASN A 51 -4.95 -1.10 -18.13
CA ASN A 51 -5.14 -0.76 -19.55
C ASN A 51 -3.91 -0.16 -20.26
N ALA A 52 -2.93 0.32 -19.53
CA ALA A 52 -1.71 0.89 -20.07
C ALA A 52 -0.61 -0.15 -20.35
N ASN A 53 -0.77 -1.39 -19.89
CA ASN A 53 0.31 -2.38 -19.93
C ASN A 53 0.26 -3.25 -21.20
N THR A 54 0.48 -2.63 -22.36
CA THR A 54 0.60 -3.34 -23.65
C THR A 54 2.03 -3.80 -23.93
N THR A 55 3.01 -3.29 -23.20
CA THR A 55 4.44 -3.57 -23.38
C THR A 55 4.95 -4.73 -22.53
N GLY A 56 4.16 -5.18 -21.56
CA GLY A 56 4.54 -6.21 -20.60
C GLY A 56 5.58 -5.76 -19.58
N ILE A 57 5.78 -4.45 -19.41
CA ILE A 57 6.58 -3.91 -18.32
C ILE A 57 5.86 -4.22 -17.01
N CYS A 58 6.60 -4.69 -16.01
CA CYS A 58 6.02 -4.93 -14.70
C CYS A 58 5.68 -3.59 -14.04
N ASP A 59 4.46 -3.49 -13.53
CA ASP A 59 3.87 -2.25 -13.03
C ASP A 59 3.32 -2.36 -11.60
N LYS A 60 3.34 -3.57 -11.03
CA LYS A 60 2.89 -3.82 -9.66
C LYS A 60 3.83 -4.72 -8.87
N LEU A 61 3.91 -4.43 -7.59
CA LEU A 61 4.53 -5.28 -6.58
C LEU A 61 3.44 -5.92 -5.73
N LEU A 62 3.47 -7.24 -5.62
CA LEU A 62 2.75 -7.96 -4.57
C LEU A 62 3.71 -8.20 -3.43
N ILE A 63 3.36 -7.73 -2.23
CA ILE A 63 4.23 -7.71 -1.07
C ILE A 63 3.61 -8.54 0.04
N TYR A 64 4.38 -9.45 0.60
CA TYR A 64 4.00 -10.29 1.73
C TYR A 64 4.96 -10.09 2.90
N ASN A 65 4.44 -9.61 4.02
CA ASN A 65 5.20 -9.61 5.27
C ASN A 65 5.04 -10.97 5.94
N TYR A 66 6.13 -11.75 6.01
CA TYR A 66 6.09 -13.12 6.48
C TYR A 66 6.06 -13.26 8.01
N VAL A 67 6.26 -12.17 8.76
CA VAL A 67 6.09 -12.13 10.22
C VAL A 67 4.66 -11.81 10.57
N THR A 68 4.10 -10.73 10.02
CA THR A 68 2.71 -10.33 10.29
C THR A 68 1.68 -11.09 9.46
N GLN A 69 2.13 -11.87 8.46
CA GLN A 69 1.30 -12.62 7.51
C GLN A 69 0.30 -11.75 6.74
N LYS A 70 0.68 -10.51 6.48
CA LYS A 70 -0.17 -9.54 5.76
C LYS A 70 0.33 -9.29 4.36
N TRP A 71 -0.61 -8.96 3.49
CA TRP A 71 -0.37 -8.69 2.09
C TRP A 71 -0.66 -7.23 1.76
N SER A 72 0.13 -6.68 0.85
CA SER A 72 -0.10 -5.36 0.27
C SER A 72 0.29 -5.35 -1.21
N VAL A 73 -0.16 -4.34 -1.91
CA VAL A 73 0.16 -4.12 -3.32
C VAL A 73 0.69 -2.70 -3.47
N ALA A 74 1.78 -2.54 -4.23
CA ALA A 74 2.31 -1.23 -4.58
C ALA A 74 2.39 -1.09 -6.11
N LYS A 75 2.25 0.13 -6.61
CA LYS A 75 2.44 0.45 -8.04
C LYS A 75 3.86 0.95 -8.24
N VAL A 76 4.61 0.23 -9.04
CA VAL A 76 6.00 0.55 -9.38
C VAL A 76 6.29 0.05 -10.77
N LYS A 77 6.81 0.91 -11.62
CA LYS A 77 7.27 0.50 -12.96
C LYS A 77 8.73 0.09 -12.90
N ALA A 78 8.99 -1.19 -13.10
CA ALA A 78 10.32 -1.75 -13.14
C ALA A 78 10.40 -2.95 -14.09
N SER A 79 11.58 -3.22 -14.61
CA SER A 79 11.84 -4.41 -15.41
C SER A 79 12.25 -5.59 -14.57
N GLN A 80 12.92 -5.35 -13.45
CA GLN A 80 13.42 -6.39 -12.56
C GLN A 80 13.58 -5.86 -11.13
N ILE A 81 13.38 -6.73 -10.14
CA ILE A 81 13.78 -6.50 -8.75
C ILE A 81 14.84 -7.53 -8.32
N PHE A 82 15.72 -7.13 -7.44
CA PHE A 82 16.77 -8.02 -6.94
C PHE A 82 17.11 -7.70 -5.50
N LYS A 83 17.61 -8.71 -4.84
CA LYS A 83 18.17 -8.63 -3.50
C LYS A 83 19.63 -8.20 -3.62
N GLN A 84 20.09 -7.31 -2.75
CA GLN A 84 21.48 -6.88 -2.64
C GLN A 84 21.92 -5.81 -3.65
N PHE A 85 21.48 -4.60 -3.40
CA PHE A 85 22.19 -3.43 -3.90
C PHE A 85 23.04 -2.88 -2.75
N VAL A 86 24.34 -3.04 -2.82
CA VAL A 86 25.27 -2.41 -1.88
C VAL A 86 25.65 -1.07 -2.45
N VAL A 87 25.11 0.01 -1.90
CA VAL A 87 25.63 1.34 -2.18
C VAL A 87 26.86 1.51 -1.30
N ALA A 88 28.04 1.47 -1.89
CA ALA A 88 29.25 1.87 -1.19
C ALA A 88 29.25 3.40 -1.09
N ASN A 89 28.80 3.93 0.03
CA ASN A 89 28.85 5.37 0.27
C ASN A 89 30.28 5.71 0.72
N THR A 90 31.06 6.20 -0.22
CA THR A 90 32.35 6.84 0.06
C THR A 90 32.17 8.35 0.13
N VAL A 91 33.09 9.05 0.78
CA VAL A 91 33.05 10.52 0.86
C VAL A 91 33.07 11.15 -0.54
N GLU A 92 33.74 10.48 -1.50
CA GLU A 92 33.77 10.93 -2.91
C GLU A 92 32.41 10.79 -3.61
N LEU A 93 31.54 9.88 -3.16
CA LEU A 93 30.17 9.76 -3.68
C LEU A 93 29.25 10.87 -3.16
N MET A 94 29.57 11.45 -1.98
CA MET A 94 28.84 12.61 -1.47
C MET A 94 29.03 13.82 -2.39
N ASP A 95 30.20 14.06 -2.92
CA ASP A 95 30.49 15.14 -3.86
C ASP A 95 29.71 15.00 -5.19
N ILE A 96 29.35 13.77 -5.57
CA ILE A 96 28.54 13.50 -6.78
C ILE A 96 27.05 13.78 -6.49
N ILE A 97 26.60 13.60 -5.25
CA ILE A 97 25.21 13.82 -4.86
C ILE A 97 24.93 15.31 -4.66
N SER A 98 25.85 16.04 -4.05
CA SER A 98 25.78 17.49 -3.87
C SER A 98 27.15 18.07 -3.57
N GLU A 99 27.47 19.23 -4.16
CA GLU A 99 28.67 20.00 -3.84
C GLU A 99 28.66 20.58 -2.42
N ASN A 100 27.47 20.68 -1.81
CA ASN A 100 27.29 21.16 -0.44
C ASN A 100 26.52 20.13 0.39
N LEU A 101 27.05 19.82 1.56
CA LEU A 101 26.41 18.92 2.53
C LEU A 101 25.02 19.40 2.98
N ASP A 102 24.81 20.72 3.05
CA ASP A 102 23.54 21.31 3.48
C ASP A 102 22.40 21.14 2.44
N ASP A 103 22.75 20.87 1.19
CA ASP A 103 21.79 20.67 0.10
C ASP A 103 21.39 19.17 -0.06
N ILE A 104 21.92 18.29 0.77
CA ILE A 104 21.59 16.87 0.74
C ILE A 104 20.21 16.65 1.37
N ASN A 105 19.20 16.37 0.55
CA ASN A 105 17.83 16.07 0.98
C ASN A 105 17.64 14.69 1.62
N ILE A 106 18.70 13.94 1.87
CA ILE A 106 18.66 12.61 2.49
C ILE A 106 19.10 12.77 3.94
N SER A 107 18.21 12.47 4.88
CA SER A 107 18.55 12.50 6.30
C SER A 107 19.75 11.62 6.60
N LEU A 108 20.71 12.14 7.34
CA LEU A 108 21.92 11.42 7.74
C LEU A 108 21.65 10.20 8.63
N ASP A 109 20.48 10.12 9.26
CA ASP A 109 20.03 8.98 10.06
C ASP A 109 19.43 7.85 9.21
N THR A 110 19.32 8.03 7.89
CA THR A 110 18.78 6.98 7.05
C THR A 110 19.78 5.84 6.84
N ALA A 111 19.24 4.64 6.66
CA ALA A 111 20.03 3.46 6.32
C ALA A 111 20.85 3.63 5.03
N PHE A 112 20.57 4.65 4.23
CA PHE A 112 21.34 5.00 3.04
C PHE A 112 22.83 5.28 3.35
N TRP A 113 23.13 5.86 4.52
CA TRP A 113 24.50 6.21 4.93
C TRP A 113 25.25 5.09 5.66
N THR A 114 24.53 4.04 6.07
CA THR A 114 25.13 2.92 6.79
C THR A 114 25.75 1.93 5.79
N THR A 115 27.05 1.78 5.82
CA THR A 115 27.76 0.78 5.02
C THR A 115 27.34 -0.64 5.40
N GLY A 116 27.07 -1.47 4.40
CA GLY A 116 26.74 -2.89 4.62
C GLY A 116 25.25 -3.21 4.70
N HIS A 117 24.33 -2.25 4.54
CA HIS A 117 22.92 -2.54 4.42
C HIS A 117 22.58 -3.13 3.05
N LEU A 118 21.81 -4.21 3.09
CA LEU A 118 21.25 -4.83 1.89
C LEU A 118 19.97 -4.09 1.52
N TYR A 119 20.00 -3.34 0.44
CA TYR A 119 18.79 -2.70 -0.09
C TYR A 119 18.09 -3.60 -1.09
N LEU A 120 16.79 -3.47 -1.15
CA LEU A 120 16.03 -3.95 -2.28
C LEU A 120 16.32 -3.03 -3.48
N GLY A 121 16.88 -3.61 -4.53
CA GLY A 121 17.18 -2.91 -5.77
C GLY A 121 16.16 -3.22 -6.85
N ALA A 122 16.07 -2.33 -7.82
CA ALA A 122 15.27 -2.51 -9.02
C ALA A 122 16.01 -1.97 -10.24
N ILE A 123 15.64 -2.46 -11.42
CA ILE A 123 15.95 -1.83 -12.69
C ILE A 123 14.65 -1.19 -13.17
N ASP A 124 14.65 0.12 -13.37
CA ASP A 124 13.48 0.87 -13.81
C ASP A 124 13.07 0.58 -15.26
N GLU A 125 12.03 1.24 -15.74
CA GLU A 125 11.56 1.11 -17.12
C GLU A 125 12.57 1.63 -18.17
N ASN A 126 13.54 2.45 -17.75
CA ASN A 126 14.62 3.01 -18.59
C ASN A 126 15.94 2.24 -18.43
N PHE A 127 15.91 1.05 -17.84
CA PHE A 127 17.06 0.20 -17.56
C PHE A 127 18.12 0.85 -16.65
N LYS A 128 17.71 1.76 -15.78
CA LYS A 128 18.59 2.34 -14.76
C LYS A 128 18.44 1.58 -13.45
N ALA A 129 19.55 1.36 -12.78
CA ALA A 129 19.54 0.80 -11.42
C ALA A 129 18.99 1.82 -10.43
N ALA A 130 18.08 1.37 -9.60
CA ALA A 130 17.42 2.16 -8.58
C ALA A 130 17.32 1.37 -7.26
N ILE A 131 17.19 2.07 -6.16
CA ILE A 131 16.91 1.49 -4.84
C ILE A 131 15.56 1.98 -4.35
N PHE A 132 14.90 1.15 -3.54
CA PHE A 132 13.66 1.58 -2.88
C PHE A 132 14.01 2.44 -1.66
N SER A 133 14.08 3.74 -1.88
CA SER A 133 14.37 4.77 -0.88
C SER A 133 13.61 6.04 -1.20
N GLY A 134 13.56 6.98 -0.25
CA GLY A 134 12.93 8.28 -0.43
C GLY A 134 11.59 8.42 0.25
N LYS A 135 10.77 9.35 -0.24
CA LYS A 135 9.49 9.71 0.37
C LYS A 135 8.47 8.58 0.26
N THR A 136 7.57 8.50 1.24
CA THR A 136 6.50 7.49 1.26
C THR A 136 5.53 7.66 0.10
N LEU A 137 5.12 6.56 -0.48
CA LEU A 137 4.03 6.55 -1.45
C LEU A 137 2.69 6.82 -0.77
N GLU A 138 1.71 7.25 -1.56
CA GLU A 138 0.33 7.31 -1.11
C GLU A 138 -0.12 5.92 -0.65
N ALA A 139 -0.74 5.85 0.54
CA ALA A 139 -1.29 4.61 1.07
C ALA A 139 -2.82 4.67 1.08
N GLU A 140 -3.44 3.60 0.63
CA GLU A 140 -4.89 3.44 0.59
C GLU A 140 -5.30 2.17 1.35
N LEU A 141 -6.21 2.32 2.30
CA LEU A 141 -6.73 1.27 3.14
C LEU A 141 -8.26 1.27 3.04
N GLU A 142 -8.84 0.18 2.57
CA GLU A 142 -10.29 0.03 2.51
C GLU A 142 -10.76 -1.06 3.49
N THR A 143 -11.76 -0.74 4.30
CA THR A 143 -12.35 -1.70 5.23
C THR A 143 -13.23 -2.70 4.48
N LYS A 144 -13.46 -3.85 5.10
CA LYS A 144 -14.48 -4.78 4.64
C LYS A 144 -15.86 -4.11 4.71
N GLU A 145 -16.74 -4.46 3.78
CA GLU A 145 -18.14 -4.05 3.84
C GLU A 145 -18.86 -4.71 5.02
N GLN A 146 -19.52 -3.91 5.82
CA GLN A 146 -20.21 -4.36 7.03
C GLN A 146 -21.43 -3.51 7.34
N GLU A 147 -22.36 -4.08 8.09
CA GLU A 147 -23.45 -3.37 8.73
C GLU A 147 -22.95 -2.80 10.07
N ILE A 148 -23.25 -1.51 10.34
CA ILE A 148 -22.94 -0.87 11.62
C ILE A 148 -23.97 -1.30 12.67
N PHE A 149 -25.25 -1.26 12.29
CA PHE A 149 -26.37 -1.75 13.09
C PHE A 149 -27.05 -2.89 12.34
N PRO A 150 -26.99 -4.13 12.82
CA PRO A 150 -27.54 -5.29 12.15
C PRO A 150 -29.01 -5.12 11.76
N GLY A 151 -29.32 -5.23 10.46
CA GLY A 151 -30.66 -5.14 9.92
C GLY A 151 -31.24 -3.71 9.83
N LEU A 152 -30.52 -2.69 10.26
CA LEU A 152 -30.99 -1.30 10.31
C LEU A 152 -30.09 -0.39 9.48
N ARG A 153 -30.64 0.76 9.09
CA ARG A 153 -29.82 1.82 8.47
C ARG A 153 -29.01 2.54 9.55
N ALA A 154 -27.83 2.96 9.20
CA ALA A 154 -27.02 3.85 10.02
C ALA A 154 -26.83 5.20 9.33
N ASN A 155 -26.72 6.25 10.13
CA ASN A 155 -26.29 7.58 9.69
C ASN A 155 -24.89 7.82 10.26
N VAL A 156 -23.89 7.82 9.39
CA VAL A 156 -22.51 8.09 9.77
C VAL A 156 -22.25 9.59 9.63
N THR A 157 -21.78 10.20 10.73
CA THR A 157 -21.51 11.64 10.80
C THR A 157 -20.03 11.97 10.90
N GLY A 158 -19.19 11.02 11.25
CA GLY A 158 -17.74 11.21 11.35
C GLY A 158 -17.00 9.90 11.33
N ILE A 159 -15.77 9.96 10.85
CA ILE A 159 -14.80 8.87 10.90
C ILE A 159 -13.51 9.40 11.50
N ARG A 160 -12.98 8.66 12.45
CA ARG A 160 -11.67 8.90 13.02
C ARG A 160 -10.71 7.80 12.57
N PRO A 161 -9.82 8.06 11.62
CA PRO A 161 -8.74 7.15 11.30
C PRO A 161 -7.78 7.04 12.48
N ILE A 162 -7.44 5.83 12.88
CA ILE A 162 -6.43 5.56 13.90
C ILE A 162 -5.10 5.38 13.19
N VAL A 163 -4.51 6.50 12.82
CA VAL A 163 -3.26 6.60 12.07
C VAL A 163 -2.46 7.80 12.59
N ASP A 164 -1.15 7.68 12.57
CA ASP A 164 -0.23 8.71 13.08
C ASP A 164 0.12 9.80 12.04
N ALA A 165 -0.74 9.98 11.03
CA ALA A 165 -0.64 11.04 10.03
C ALA A 165 -2.02 11.59 9.66
N SER A 166 -2.05 12.73 8.98
CA SER A 166 -3.28 13.25 8.38
C SER A 166 -3.76 12.32 7.27
N ALA A 167 -5.06 12.00 7.28
CA ALA A 167 -5.66 11.13 6.30
C ALA A 167 -6.96 11.72 5.73
N ASN A 168 -7.22 11.42 4.48
CA ASN A 168 -8.49 11.70 3.83
C ASN A 168 -9.37 10.45 3.86
N VAL A 169 -10.67 10.64 4.03
CA VAL A 169 -11.61 9.52 4.10
C VAL A 169 -12.74 9.69 3.10
N THR A 170 -13.08 8.58 2.45
CA THR A 170 -14.33 8.45 1.70
C THR A 170 -15.14 7.29 2.25
N ILE A 171 -16.48 7.41 2.24
CA ILE A 171 -17.38 6.33 2.61
C ILE A 171 -18.09 5.82 1.36
N LYS A 172 -18.17 4.52 1.26
CA LYS A 172 -18.95 3.81 0.27
C LYS A 172 -20.14 3.15 0.95
N THR A 173 -21.34 3.41 0.46
CA THR A 173 -22.59 2.92 1.07
C THR A 173 -23.53 2.30 0.05
N ARG A 174 -24.35 1.35 0.50
CA ARG A 174 -25.52 0.82 -0.22
C ARG A 174 -26.55 0.28 0.77
N ASP A 175 -27.80 0.12 0.32
CA ASP A 175 -28.88 -0.42 1.15
C ASP A 175 -29.07 -1.92 0.96
N LYS A 176 -28.86 -2.44 -0.24
CA LYS A 176 -28.92 -3.87 -0.58
C LYS A 176 -27.62 -4.28 -1.25
N LEU A 177 -27.27 -5.54 -1.12
CA LEU A 177 -26.07 -6.08 -1.75
C LEU A 177 -26.09 -6.02 -3.29
N ALA A 178 -27.28 -5.96 -3.87
CA ALA A 178 -27.49 -5.82 -5.32
C ALA A 178 -27.45 -4.36 -5.80
N ASP A 179 -27.53 -3.37 -4.89
CA ASP A 179 -27.56 -1.96 -5.25
C ASP A 179 -26.17 -1.47 -5.68
N THR A 180 -26.16 -0.43 -6.50
CA THR A 180 -24.93 0.29 -6.83
C THR A 180 -24.36 0.97 -5.58
N VAL A 181 -23.05 0.94 -5.45
CA VAL A 181 -22.34 1.58 -4.33
C VAL A 181 -22.30 3.09 -4.53
N THR A 182 -22.79 3.84 -3.57
CA THR A 182 -22.67 5.30 -3.51
C THR A 182 -21.40 5.66 -2.75
N THR A 183 -20.56 6.52 -3.33
CA THR A 183 -19.32 7.01 -2.71
C THR A 183 -19.49 8.47 -2.30
N SER A 184 -19.11 8.80 -1.06
CA SER A 184 -19.10 10.19 -0.58
C SER A 184 -17.99 11.01 -1.25
N ALA A 185 -18.07 12.33 -1.13
CA ALA A 185 -16.92 13.18 -1.36
C ALA A 185 -15.80 12.85 -0.36
N SER A 186 -14.55 13.12 -0.74
CA SER A 186 -13.40 12.98 0.15
C SER A 186 -13.48 14.03 1.26
N SER A 187 -13.29 13.60 2.51
CA SER A 187 -13.25 14.46 3.68
C SER A 187 -11.87 14.45 4.29
N SER A 188 -11.33 15.62 4.57
CA SER A 188 -10.05 15.77 5.27
C SER A 188 -10.24 15.76 6.79
N MET A 189 -9.19 15.36 7.49
CA MET A 189 -9.14 15.34 8.95
C MET A 189 -9.16 16.78 9.50
N ASN A 190 -10.00 17.02 10.50
CA ASN A 190 -10.04 18.29 11.24
C ASN A 190 -9.06 18.27 12.44
N ASP A 191 -8.98 19.38 13.17
CA ASP A 191 -8.08 19.56 14.32
C ASP A 191 -8.35 18.58 15.47
N THR A 192 -9.55 17.97 15.52
CA THR A 192 -9.91 16.95 16.51
C THR A 192 -9.59 15.53 16.06
N GLY A 193 -8.99 15.37 14.89
CA GLY A 193 -8.65 14.06 14.32
C GLY A 193 -9.85 13.33 13.69
N ILE A 194 -10.93 14.03 13.38
CA ILE A 194 -12.16 13.45 12.80
C ILE A 194 -12.32 13.97 11.37
N ASN A 195 -12.65 13.07 10.46
CA ASN A 195 -13.09 13.39 9.12
C ASN A 195 -14.64 13.50 9.12
N PRO A 196 -15.21 14.71 8.99
CA PRO A 196 -16.65 14.88 8.96
C PRO A 196 -17.23 14.29 7.68
N VAL A 197 -18.22 13.43 7.82
CA VAL A 197 -18.94 12.80 6.71
C VAL A 197 -20.41 12.77 7.00
N ARG A 198 -21.26 12.67 5.97
CA ARG A 198 -22.70 12.52 6.13
C ARG A 198 -23.20 11.52 5.12
N GLN A 199 -23.33 10.28 5.56
CA GLN A 199 -23.81 9.18 4.72
C GLN A 199 -24.79 8.30 5.48
N SER A 200 -25.83 7.87 4.78
CA SER A 200 -26.85 6.99 5.33
C SER A 200 -26.97 5.73 4.46
N GLY A 201 -27.03 4.58 5.09
CA GLY A 201 -27.14 3.29 4.38
C GLY A 201 -27.18 2.13 5.37
N ARG A 202 -27.18 0.90 4.85
CA ARG A 202 -27.06 -0.32 5.66
C ARG A 202 -25.63 -0.87 5.63
N TYR A 203 -25.05 -0.95 4.45
CA TYR A 203 -23.72 -1.49 4.25
C TYR A 203 -22.73 -0.37 4.03
N PHE A 204 -21.64 -0.41 4.75
CA PHE A 204 -20.60 0.62 4.75
C PHE A 204 -19.23 0.03 4.51
N ARG A 205 -18.44 0.75 3.72
CA ARG A 205 -16.98 0.59 3.64
C ARG A 205 -16.37 1.97 3.81
N ALA A 206 -15.34 2.07 4.62
CA ALA A 206 -14.52 3.28 4.72
C ALA A 206 -13.22 3.06 3.96
N ASN A 207 -12.88 4.04 3.15
CA ASN A 207 -11.62 4.10 2.45
C ASN A 207 -10.82 5.25 3.06
N VAL A 208 -9.66 4.91 3.61
CA VAL A 208 -8.72 5.84 4.23
C VAL A 208 -7.52 6.00 3.32
N LYS A 209 -7.21 7.22 2.96
CA LYS A 209 -6.13 7.60 2.07
C LYS A 209 -5.13 8.48 2.80
N ILE A 210 -3.91 8.00 2.98
CA ILE A 210 -2.79 8.75 3.52
C ILE A 210 -2.04 9.33 2.32
N PRO A 211 -1.90 10.67 2.23
CA PRO A 211 -1.23 11.30 1.10
C PRO A 211 0.23 10.84 0.97
N ALA A 212 0.73 10.86 -0.26
CA ALA A 212 2.16 10.68 -0.51
C ALA A 212 2.99 11.71 0.28
N GLU A 213 4.21 11.35 0.60
CA GLU A 213 5.16 12.17 1.38
C GLU A 213 4.78 12.40 2.85
N SER A 214 3.68 11.79 3.31
CA SER A 214 3.32 11.82 4.73
C SER A 214 4.25 10.91 5.52
N ILE A 215 4.73 11.38 6.65
CA ILE A 215 5.50 10.56 7.60
C ILE A 215 4.48 9.82 8.47
N TRP A 216 4.44 8.51 8.37
CA TRP A 216 3.58 7.66 9.20
C TRP A 216 4.25 6.31 9.45
N THR A 217 3.96 5.72 10.59
CA THR A 217 4.52 4.42 11.00
C THR A 217 3.44 3.41 11.35
N ASN A 218 2.25 3.89 11.70
CA ASN A 218 1.21 3.02 12.22
C ASN A 218 -0.18 3.41 11.71
N ALA A 219 -0.92 2.41 11.21
CA ALA A 219 -2.32 2.51 10.85
C ALA A 219 -3.06 1.30 11.43
N GLN A 220 -3.88 1.52 12.46
CA GLN A 220 -4.51 0.44 13.23
C GLN A 220 -5.94 0.16 12.80
N GLY A 221 -6.69 1.19 12.40
CA GLY A 221 -8.11 1.02 12.09
C GLY A 221 -8.84 2.34 11.94
N ILE A 222 -10.14 2.28 12.16
CA ILE A 222 -11.04 3.44 12.14
C ILE A 222 -12.06 3.35 13.27
N ASP A 223 -12.41 4.50 13.83
CA ASP A 223 -13.58 4.65 14.70
C ASP A 223 -14.68 5.37 13.92
N LEU A 224 -15.90 4.87 14.02
CA LEU A 224 -17.08 5.42 13.37
C LEU A 224 -17.99 6.14 14.36
N THR A 225 -18.35 7.38 14.07
CA THR A 225 -19.43 8.08 14.76
C THR A 225 -20.70 7.89 13.95
N ALA A 226 -21.61 7.05 14.46
CA ALA A 226 -22.85 6.73 13.77
C ALA A 226 -24.04 6.72 14.73
N SER A 227 -25.21 7.08 14.20
CA SER A 227 -26.50 6.95 14.87
C SER A 227 -27.39 5.99 14.10
N GLN A 228 -28.27 5.34 14.81
CA GLN A 228 -29.25 4.45 14.20
C GLN A 228 -30.24 5.25 13.34
N GLY A 229 -30.44 4.82 12.12
CA GLY A 229 -31.45 5.34 11.19
C GLY A 229 -32.74 4.53 11.23
N GLY A 230 -33.77 5.00 10.53
CA GLY A 230 -35.03 4.27 10.42
C GLY A 230 -34.89 2.95 9.66
N SER A 231 -35.88 2.08 9.81
CA SER A 231 -35.93 0.72 9.22
C SER A 231 -36.45 0.66 7.76
N ARG A 232 -36.52 1.79 7.02
CA ARG A 232 -37.02 1.80 5.65
C ARG A 232 -36.01 1.31 4.64
#